data_6cc3c17f1d9a0d0a10e61fd927471e94
#
_entry.id   6cc3c17f1d9a0d0a10e61fd927471e94
#
_cell.length_a   1.000
_cell.length_b   1.000
_cell.length_c   1.000
_cell.angle_alpha   90.00
_cell.angle_beta   90.00
_cell.angle_gamma   90.00
#
_symmetry.space_group_name_H-M   'P 1'
#
loop_
_entity.id
_entity.type
_entity.pdbx_description
1 polymer ?
#
loop_
_entity_poly.entity_id
_entity_poly.type
_entity_poly.pdbx_seq_one_letter_code
_entity_poly.pdbx_strand_id
1 'polypeptide(L)'
;SGTYQGEMIADLGLDTVDMNGNGKIDYIMIEGDPENVDAQYRTEYSIKALEDAGLEVNCLDDQVGMWDQATAQQLVANSLSQNGNDIEVVFCNNDAMALGALQAIQSAGRTVGTDIFLVGVDALSEALEDVVAGTMTGTVFNDHFSQSHGAADAAINFINGETNEYYIGCDYVKVTKDNAQEILDMVK
;
A
#
# COMPACT_ATOMS: atom_id res chain seq x y z
N SER A 1 -6.44 -2.61 6.01
CA SER A 1 -5.52 -1.86 5.12
C SER A 1 -5.38 -2.53 3.76
N GLY A 2 -5.07 -3.84 3.68
CA GLY A 2 -4.93 -4.53 2.39
C GLY A 2 -6.13 -4.34 1.46
N THR A 3 -7.35 -4.50 1.97
CA THR A 3 -8.58 -4.25 1.20
C THR A 3 -8.56 -2.89 0.49
N TYR A 4 -8.13 -1.83 1.18
CA TYR A 4 -8.05 -0.50 0.58
C TYR A 4 -6.97 -0.39 -0.51
N GLN A 5 -5.86 -1.14 -0.40
CA GLN A 5 -4.88 -1.22 -1.48
C GLN A 5 -5.48 -1.82 -2.76
N GLY A 6 -6.19 -2.96 -2.63
CA GLY A 6 -6.86 -3.59 -3.76
C GLY A 6 -7.99 -2.73 -4.33
N GLU A 7 -8.81 -2.10 -3.47
CA GLU A 7 -9.87 -1.19 -3.90
C GLU A 7 -9.32 0.01 -4.69
N MET A 8 -8.19 0.61 -4.29
CA MET A 8 -7.57 1.71 -5.04
C MET A 8 -7.25 1.32 -6.48
N ILE A 9 -6.81 0.10 -6.70
CA ILE A 9 -6.53 -0.41 -8.05
C ILE A 9 -7.83 -0.77 -8.77
N ALA A 10 -8.79 -1.41 -8.09
CA ALA A 10 -10.08 -1.75 -8.67
C ALA A 10 -10.87 -0.50 -9.12
N ASP A 11 -10.82 0.58 -8.34
CA ASP A 11 -11.48 1.86 -8.63
C ASP A 11 -10.95 2.53 -9.93
N LEU A 12 -9.73 2.21 -10.37
CA LEU A 12 -9.18 2.68 -11.64
C LEU A 12 -9.84 1.99 -12.85
N GLY A 13 -10.37 0.79 -12.64
CA GLY A 13 -11.00 -0.04 -13.68
C GLY A 13 -9.99 -0.83 -14.52
N LEU A 14 -10.41 -2.01 -14.98
CA LEU A 14 -9.58 -2.92 -15.76
C LEU A 14 -9.00 -2.24 -17.02
N ASP A 15 -9.81 -1.49 -17.76
CA ASP A 15 -9.39 -0.82 -19.01
C ASP A 15 -8.23 0.19 -18.79
N THR A 16 -8.03 0.65 -17.54
CA THR A 16 -6.93 1.55 -17.19
C THR A 16 -5.68 0.78 -16.75
N VAL A 17 -5.88 -0.32 -16.03
CA VAL A 17 -4.78 -1.06 -15.39
C VAL A 17 -4.21 -2.13 -16.30
N ASP A 18 -5.05 -2.87 -17.04
CA ASP A 18 -4.65 -3.91 -18.00
C ASP A 18 -4.06 -3.26 -19.27
N MET A 19 -2.78 -2.96 -19.23
CA MET A 19 -2.07 -2.28 -20.30
C MET A 19 -1.60 -3.23 -21.41
N ASN A 20 -1.41 -4.49 -21.07
CA ASN A 20 -1.01 -5.51 -22.04
C ASN A 20 -2.21 -6.16 -22.74
N GLY A 21 -3.45 -5.91 -22.29
CA GLY A 21 -4.69 -6.32 -22.91
C GLY A 21 -5.00 -7.81 -22.77
N ASN A 22 -4.49 -8.46 -21.72
CA ASN A 22 -4.70 -9.89 -21.49
C ASN A 22 -5.96 -10.21 -20.69
N GLY A 23 -6.69 -9.19 -20.21
CA GLY A 23 -7.91 -9.32 -19.44
C GLY A 23 -7.70 -9.55 -17.95
N LYS A 24 -6.48 -9.36 -17.45
CA LYS A 24 -6.10 -9.57 -16.05
C LYS A 24 -5.32 -8.36 -15.52
N ILE A 25 -5.12 -8.33 -14.22
CA ILE A 25 -4.19 -7.41 -13.57
C ILE A 25 -2.92 -8.20 -13.23
N ASP A 26 -1.84 -7.91 -13.95
CA ASP A 26 -0.53 -8.50 -13.73
C ASP A 26 0.22 -7.73 -12.66
N TYR A 27 0.47 -8.35 -11.52
CA TYR A 27 1.05 -7.68 -10.37
C TYR A 27 2.28 -8.38 -9.80
N ILE A 28 3.05 -7.61 -9.06
CA ILE A 28 4.05 -8.13 -8.12
C ILE A 28 3.69 -7.70 -6.69
N MET A 29 4.05 -8.56 -5.73
CA MET A 29 3.87 -8.33 -4.31
C MET A 29 5.22 -8.20 -3.59
N ILE A 30 5.37 -7.16 -2.78
CA ILE A 30 6.51 -6.97 -1.89
C ILE A 30 6.00 -7.03 -0.46
N GLU A 31 6.23 -8.18 0.16
CA GLU A 31 5.74 -8.48 1.51
C GLU A 31 6.63 -7.91 2.60
N GLY A 32 6.04 -7.62 3.75
CA GLY A 32 6.77 -7.37 4.98
C GLY A 32 7.40 -8.64 5.55
N ASP A 33 7.50 -8.72 6.87
CA ASP A 33 7.90 -9.95 7.56
C ASP A 33 6.74 -10.96 7.48
N PRO A 34 6.93 -12.14 6.88
CA PRO A 34 5.86 -13.12 6.72
C PRO A 34 5.37 -13.73 8.05
N GLU A 35 6.12 -13.58 9.16
CA GLU A 35 5.66 -13.97 10.48
C GLU A 35 4.76 -12.89 11.12
N ASN A 36 4.69 -11.70 10.54
CA ASN A 36 3.85 -10.60 11.01
C ASN A 36 2.44 -10.69 10.43
N VAL A 37 1.44 -10.64 11.30
CA VAL A 37 0.01 -10.72 10.92
C VAL A 37 -0.40 -9.60 9.97
N ASP A 38 0.16 -8.39 10.11
CA ASP A 38 -0.13 -7.28 9.20
C ASP A 38 0.34 -7.58 7.78
N ALA A 39 1.53 -8.17 7.60
CA ALA A 39 2.02 -8.56 6.29
C ALA A 39 1.07 -9.58 5.63
N GLN A 40 0.68 -10.62 6.38
CA GLN A 40 -0.24 -11.64 5.88
C GLN A 40 -1.56 -11.04 5.41
N TYR A 41 -2.19 -10.19 6.24
CA TYR A 41 -3.47 -9.58 5.90
C TYR A 41 -3.36 -8.53 4.79
N ARG A 42 -2.29 -7.73 4.74
CA ARG A 42 -2.07 -6.76 3.67
C ARG A 42 -1.90 -7.48 2.34
N THR A 43 -1.14 -8.56 2.30
CA THR A 43 -0.95 -9.40 1.11
C THR A 43 -2.26 -10.06 0.67
N GLU A 44 -2.92 -10.81 1.56
CA GLU A 44 -4.14 -11.55 1.23
C GLU A 44 -5.28 -10.63 0.77
N TYR A 45 -5.58 -9.58 1.58
CA TYR A 45 -6.77 -8.77 1.33
C TYR A 45 -6.61 -7.74 0.21
N SER A 46 -5.39 -7.38 -0.21
CA SER A 46 -5.21 -6.55 -1.39
C SER A 46 -5.61 -7.29 -2.66
N ILE A 47 -5.27 -8.56 -2.76
CA ILE A 47 -5.62 -9.40 -3.90
C ILE A 47 -7.10 -9.79 -3.83
N LYS A 48 -7.57 -10.18 -2.64
CA LYS A 48 -8.97 -10.50 -2.44
C LYS A 48 -9.91 -9.36 -2.84
N ALA A 49 -9.54 -8.11 -2.60
CA ALA A 49 -10.38 -6.97 -2.97
C ALA A 49 -10.52 -6.83 -4.49
N LEU A 50 -9.48 -7.15 -5.27
CA LEU A 50 -9.57 -7.21 -6.74
C LEU A 50 -10.49 -8.35 -7.20
N GLU A 51 -10.34 -9.54 -6.61
CA GLU A 51 -11.17 -10.70 -6.91
C GLU A 51 -12.65 -10.45 -6.56
N ASP A 52 -12.93 -9.84 -5.39
CA ASP A 52 -14.28 -9.47 -4.95
C ASP A 52 -14.90 -8.40 -5.87
N ALA A 53 -14.09 -7.56 -6.52
CA ALA A 53 -14.52 -6.65 -7.57
C ALA A 53 -14.75 -7.33 -8.94
N GLY A 54 -14.52 -8.64 -9.03
CA GLY A 54 -14.71 -9.43 -10.25
C GLY A 54 -13.55 -9.31 -11.26
N LEU A 55 -12.38 -8.86 -10.81
CA LEU A 55 -11.19 -8.73 -11.65
C LEU A 55 -10.35 -10.01 -11.57
N GLU A 56 -9.87 -10.48 -12.71
CA GLU A 56 -8.87 -11.56 -12.73
C GLU A 56 -7.49 -10.98 -12.47
N VAL A 57 -6.71 -11.68 -11.67
CA VAL A 57 -5.35 -11.27 -11.26
C VAL A 57 -4.33 -12.33 -11.65
N ASN A 58 -3.10 -11.91 -11.89
CA ASN A 58 -1.98 -12.80 -12.17
C ASN A 58 -0.73 -12.30 -11.43
N CYS A 59 -0.26 -13.10 -10.48
CA CYS A 59 0.95 -12.81 -9.74
C CYS A 59 2.18 -13.18 -10.58
N LEU A 60 2.96 -12.18 -10.98
CA LEU A 60 4.20 -12.38 -11.74
C LEU A 60 5.39 -12.65 -10.81
N ASP A 61 5.38 -12.05 -9.62
CA ASP A 61 6.43 -12.23 -8.62
C ASP A 61 5.92 -11.89 -7.22
N ASP A 62 6.41 -12.61 -6.22
CA ASP A 62 6.06 -12.41 -4.82
C ASP A 62 7.34 -12.55 -3.98
N GLN A 63 7.77 -11.45 -3.35
CA GLN A 63 9.05 -11.33 -2.70
C GLN A 63 8.95 -10.70 -1.30
N VAL A 64 9.74 -11.23 -0.37
CA VAL A 64 9.80 -10.73 1.00
C VAL A 64 10.79 -9.58 1.12
N GLY A 65 10.28 -8.36 1.30
CA GLY A 65 11.05 -7.12 1.44
C GLY A 65 11.38 -6.74 2.88
N MET A 66 10.84 -7.47 3.89
CA MET A 66 11.16 -7.30 5.31
C MET A 66 10.99 -5.86 5.83
N TRP A 67 10.00 -5.13 5.31
CA TRP A 67 9.70 -3.72 5.64
C TRP A 67 10.81 -2.72 5.23
N ASP A 68 11.86 -3.19 4.53
CA ASP A 68 13.06 -2.41 4.23
C ASP A 68 13.03 -1.80 2.83
N GLN A 69 13.24 -0.49 2.77
CA GLN A 69 13.21 0.29 1.53
C GLN A 69 14.25 -0.16 0.50
N ALA A 70 15.50 -0.39 0.95
CA ALA A 70 16.60 -0.73 0.05
C ALA A 70 16.44 -2.14 -0.51
N THR A 71 15.95 -3.06 0.32
CA THR A 71 15.62 -4.44 -0.08
C THR A 71 14.51 -4.41 -1.13
N ALA A 72 13.42 -3.69 -0.88
CA ALA A 72 12.31 -3.56 -1.82
C ALA A 72 12.75 -2.95 -3.15
N GLN A 73 13.59 -1.91 -3.14
CA GLN A 73 14.16 -1.32 -4.36
C GLN A 73 14.87 -2.37 -5.21
N GLN A 74 15.69 -3.21 -4.59
CA GLN A 74 16.44 -4.25 -5.31
C GLN A 74 15.52 -5.35 -5.86
N LEU A 75 14.55 -5.80 -5.07
CA LEU A 75 13.58 -6.82 -5.47
C LEU A 75 12.75 -6.34 -6.68
N VAL A 76 12.19 -5.14 -6.60
CA VAL A 76 11.40 -4.55 -7.69
C VAL A 76 12.25 -4.32 -8.94
N ALA A 77 13.50 -3.85 -8.80
CA ALA A 77 14.41 -3.73 -9.95
C ALA A 77 14.68 -5.07 -10.64
N ASN A 78 14.82 -6.15 -9.86
CA ASN A 78 14.99 -7.50 -10.39
C ASN A 78 13.72 -7.98 -11.12
N SER A 79 12.53 -7.80 -10.49
CA SER A 79 11.25 -8.18 -11.08
C SER A 79 10.96 -7.41 -12.38
N LEU A 80 11.25 -6.09 -12.41
CA LEU A 80 11.14 -5.28 -13.63
C LEU A 80 12.10 -5.73 -14.74
N SER A 81 13.31 -6.18 -14.37
CA SER A 81 14.27 -6.74 -15.34
C SER A 81 13.81 -8.07 -15.94
N GLN A 82 13.06 -8.87 -15.19
CA GLN A 82 12.57 -10.19 -15.61
C GLN A 82 11.28 -10.11 -16.40
N ASN A 83 10.32 -9.32 -15.93
CA ASN A 83 8.96 -9.26 -16.46
C ASN A 83 8.70 -7.99 -17.31
N GLY A 84 9.58 -7.00 -17.26
CA GLY A 84 9.51 -5.81 -18.11
C GLY A 84 8.21 -5.04 -17.93
N ASN A 85 7.54 -4.79 -19.05
CA ASN A 85 6.28 -4.03 -19.09
C ASN A 85 5.05 -4.86 -18.74
N ASP A 86 5.19 -6.17 -18.51
CA ASP A 86 4.07 -7.00 -18.11
C ASP A 86 3.63 -6.71 -16.66
N ILE A 87 4.49 -6.11 -15.82
CA ILE A 87 4.10 -5.67 -14.48
C ILE A 87 3.24 -4.41 -14.58
N GLU A 88 2.01 -4.49 -14.15
CA GLU A 88 1.04 -3.39 -14.17
C GLU A 88 0.86 -2.76 -12.79
N VAL A 89 0.92 -3.59 -11.74
CA VAL A 89 0.74 -3.14 -10.36
C VAL A 89 1.86 -3.67 -9.46
N VAL A 90 2.37 -2.78 -8.59
CA VAL A 90 3.27 -3.11 -7.50
C VAL A 90 2.53 -2.89 -6.17
N PHE A 91 2.24 -3.98 -5.47
CA PHE A 91 1.74 -3.93 -4.11
C PHE A 91 2.91 -4.00 -3.13
N CYS A 92 2.99 -3.02 -2.22
CA CYS A 92 3.95 -3.05 -1.11
C CYS A 92 3.19 -3.06 0.22
N ASN A 93 3.57 -3.93 1.13
CA ASN A 93 2.91 -4.03 2.43
C ASN A 93 3.11 -2.78 3.32
N ASN A 94 4.11 -1.92 3.02
CA ASN A 94 4.24 -0.60 3.66
C ASN A 94 4.83 0.46 2.71
N ASP A 95 4.81 1.72 3.15
CA ASP A 95 5.30 2.86 2.37
C ASP A 95 6.82 2.89 2.23
N ALA A 96 7.58 2.43 3.23
CA ALA A 96 9.03 2.38 3.11
C ALA A 96 9.45 1.49 1.92
N MET A 97 8.82 0.32 1.78
CA MET A 97 9.03 -0.55 0.62
C MET A 97 8.49 0.07 -0.67
N ALA A 98 7.33 0.77 -0.62
CA ALA A 98 6.77 1.46 -1.78
C ALA A 98 7.70 2.59 -2.29
N LEU A 99 8.33 3.36 -1.40
CA LEU A 99 9.33 4.36 -1.77
C LEU A 99 10.57 3.72 -2.44
N GLY A 100 10.99 2.55 -1.96
CA GLY A 100 12.03 1.75 -2.63
C GLY A 100 11.59 1.27 -4.01
N ALA A 101 10.38 0.75 -4.12
CA ALA A 101 9.77 0.34 -5.39
C ALA A 101 9.68 1.50 -6.40
N LEU A 102 9.28 2.69 -5.94
CA LEU A 102 9.20 3.90 -6.77
C LEU A 102 10.56 4.24 -7.39
N GLN A 103 11.65 4.17 -6.59
CA GLN A 103 12.99 4.41 -7.10
C GLN A 103 13.41 3.40 -8.19
N ALA A 104 13.04 2.14 -8.02
CA ALA A 104 13.29 1.10 -9.03
C ALA A 104 12.48 1.33 -10.31
N ILE A 105 11.19 1.65 -10.18
CA ILE A 105 10.28 1.98 -11.29
C ILE A 105 10.83 3.15 -12.11
N GLN A 106 11.19 4.26 -11.45
CA GLN A 106 11.77 5.44 -12.10
C GLN A 106 13.12 5.13 -12.78
N SER A 107 13.97 4.33 -12.13
CA SER A 107 15.26 3.89 -12.69
C SER A 107 15.09 3.02 -13.94
N ALA A 108 14.01 2.26 -14.02
CA ALA A 108 13.64 1.48 -15.19
C ALA A 108 13.00 2.32 -16.31
N GLY A 109 12.81 3.63 -16.08
CA GLY A 109 12.21 4.56 -17.04
C GLY A 109 10.69 4.46 -17.11
N ARG A 110 10.04 3.82 -16.14
CA ARG A 110 8.59 3.70 -16.05
C ARG A 110 7.99 4.83 -15.20
N THR A 111 6.72 5.11 -15.42
CA THR A 111 6.02 6.24 -14.80
C THR A 111 4.74 5.77 -14.12
N VAL A 112 4.69 5.90 -12.80
CA VAL A 112 3.50 5.57 -12.01
C VAL A 112 2.31 6.41 -12.47
N GLY A 113 1.13 5.79 -12.56
CA GLY A 113 -0.09 6.42 -13.04
C GLY A 113 -0.19 6.54 -14.58
N THR A 114 0.84 6.06 -15.31
CA THR A 114 0.86 6.07 -16.78
C THR A 114 1.03 4.66 -17.35
N ASP A 115 2.02 3.93 -16.88
CA ASP A 115 2.36 2.60 -17.40
C ASP A 115 2.61 1.56 -16.28
N ILE A 116 2.43 1.95 -15.03
CA ILE A 116 2.49 1.08 -13.84
C ILE A 116 1.76 1.77 -12.69
N PHE A 117 1.23 1.01 -11.75
CA PHE A 117 0.59 1.51 -10.54
C PHE A 117 1.33 1.03 -9.31
N LEU A 118 1.36 1.85 -8.26
CA LEU A 118 2.10 1.58 -7.01
C LEU A 118 1.26 1.95 -5.81
N VAL A 119 1.07 1.03 -4.88
CA VAL A 119 0.32 1.26 -3.63
C VAL A 119 1.10 0.78 -2.41
N GLY A 120 1.01 1.55 -1.34
CA GLY A 120 1.63 1.28 -0.05
C GLY A 120 0.64 1.29 1.11
N VAL A 121 1.16 1.30 2.33
CA VAL A 121 0.42 1.45 3.60
C VAL A 121 1.30 2.21 4.57
N ASP A 122 0.74 3.02 5.41
CA ASP A 122 1.14 3.78 6.59
C ASP A 122 0.92 5.28 6.43
N ALA A 123 0.89 5.82 5.22
CA ALA A 123 0.81 7.24 4.90
C ALA A 123 1.99 8.05 5.51
N LEU A 124 3.21 7.56 5.27
CA LEU A 124 4.42 8.32 5.58
C LEU A 124 4.42 9.65 4.82
N SER A 125 4.94 10.72 5.43
CA SER A 125 4.96 12.06 4.81
C SER A 125 5.55 12.06 3.40
N GLU A 126 6.64 11.31 3.18
CA GLU A 126 7.29 11.19 1.86
C GLU A 126 6.38 10.47 0.84
N ALA A 127 5.71 9.39 1.25
CA ALA A 127 4.76 8.69 0.40
C ALA A 127 3.52 9.56 0.08
N LEU A 128 3.03 10.33 1.05
CA LEU A 128 1.95 11.29 0.83
C LEU A 128 2.34 12.39 -0.16
N GLU A 129 3.58 12.90 -0.08
CA GLU A 129 4.11 13.87 -1.07
C GLU A 129 4.11 13.26 -2.47
N ASP A 130 4.49 11.99 -2.62
CA ASP A 130 4.46 11.26 -3.89
C ASP A 130 3.03 11.02 -4.40
N VAL A 131 2.08 10.73 -3.51
CA VAL A 131 0.65 10.61 -3.89
C VAL A 131 0.09 11.95 -4.37
N VAL A 132 0.40 13.07 -3.67
CA VAL A 132 0.02 14.42 -4.08
C VAL A 132 0.62 14.77 -5.43
N ALA A 133 1.89 14.43 -5.65
CA ALA A 133 2.59 14.66 -6.92
C ALA A 133 2.08 13.76 -8.06
N GLY A 134 1.41 12.63 -7.73
CA GLY A 134 0.96 11.63 -8.69
C GLY A 134 2.06 10.65 -9.12
N THR A 135 3.14 10.56 -8.36
CA THR A 135 4.24 9.61 -8.55
C THR A 135 4.04 8.32 -7.75
N MET A 136 3.01 8.27 -6.93
CA MET A 136 2.50 7.07 -6.26
C MET A 136 0.98 7.05 -6.40
N THR A 137 0.37 5.88 -6.63
CA THR A 137 -1.08 5.74 -6.87
C THR A 137 -1.88 6.03 -5.61
N GLY A 138 -1.41 5.53 -4.48
CA GLY A 138 -2.04 5.76 -3.19
C GLY A 138 -1.37 5.00 -2.06
N THR A 139 -1.81 5.31 -0.85
CA THR A 139 -1.42 4.63 0.38
C THR A 139 -2.62 4.48 1.30
N VAL A 140 -2.43 3.84 2.43
CA VAL A 140 -3.47 3.68 3.45
C VAL A 140 -2.98 4.29 4.75
N PHE A 141 -3.67 5.31 5.24
CA PHE A 141 -3.31 5.95 6.50
C PHE A 141 -3.61 5.00 7.68
N ASN A 142 -2.56 4.61 8.37
CA ASN A 142 -2.61 3.87 9.62
C ASN A 142 -2.59 4.90 10.77
N ASP A 143 -3.78 5.33 11.22
CA ASP A 143 -3.97 6.47 12.12
C ASP A 143 -3.26 6.27 13.47
N HIS A 144 -1.97 6.56 13.48
CA HIS A 144 -1.11 6.47 14.65
C HIS A 144 -1.44 7.52 15.73
N PHE A 145 -2.12 8.62 15.38
CA PHE A 145 -2.60 9.61 16.35
C PHE A 145 -3.74 9.03 17.19
N SER A 146 -4.78 8.53 16.54
CA SER A 146 -5.91 7.90 17.24
C SER A 146 -5.46 6.69 18.05
N GLN A 147 -4.53 5.88 17.52
CA GLN A 147 -3.96 4.75 18.26
C GLN A 147 -3.21 5.19 19.51
N SER A 148 -2.32 6.17 19.40
CA SER A 148 -1.51 6.64 20.54
C SER A 148 -2.36 7.36 21.59
N HIS A 149 -3.30 8.21 21.17
CA HIS A 149 -4.22 8.90 22.09
C HIS A 149 -5.15 7.91 22.78
N GLY A 150 -5.76 6.99 22.04
CA GLY A 150 -6.64 5.96 22.62
C GLY A 150 -5.93 5.06 23.62
N ALA A 151 -4.68 4.70 23.36
CA ALA A 151 -3.85 3.94 24.28
C ALA A 151 -3.51 4.74 25.57
N ALA A 152 -3.19 6.03 25.41
CA ALA A 152 -2.91 6.93 26.55
C ALA A 152 -4.16 7.14 27.41
N ASP A 153 -5.30 7.40 26.80
CA ASP A 153 -6.57 7.60 27.50
C ASP A 153 -6.99 6.32 28.26
N ALA A 154 -6.86 5.16 27.61
CA ALA A 154 -7.13 3.89 28.26
C ALA A 154 -6.22 3.61 29.48
N ALA A 155 -4.94 4.00 29.38
CA ALA A 155 -4.02 3.89 30.50
C ALA A 155 -4.38 4.83 31.66
N ILE A 156 -4.78 6.08 31.36
CA ILE A 156 -5.22 7.07 32.34
C ILE A 156 -6.50 6.58 33.05
N ASN A 157 -7.49 6.11 32.31
CA ASN A 157 -8.73 5.56 32.85
C ASN A 157 -8.45 4.41 33.80
N PHE A 158 -7.56 3.49 33.42
CA PHE A 158 -7.16 2.36 34.27
C PHE A 158 -6.53 2.84 35.58
N ILE A 159 -5.62 3.81 35.55
CA ILE A 159 -4.97 4.39 36.74
C ILE A 159 -6.00 5.05 37.64
N ASN A 160 -7.01 5.71 37.09
CA ASN A 160 -8.08 6.38 37.82
C ASN A 160 -9.16 5.41 38.38
N GLY A 161 -9.06 4.09 38.08
CA GLY A 161 -10.05 3.10 38.46
C GLY A 161 -11.32 3.12 37.63
N GLU A 162 -11.28 3.77 36.44
CA GLU A 162 -12.35 3.79 35.47
C GLU A 162 -12.29 2.55 34.56
N THR A 163 -13.44 2.22 33.96
CA THR A 163 -13.51 1.07 33.02
C THR A 163 -13.27 1.53 31.59
N ASN A 164 -12.44 0.79 30.86
CA ASN A 164 -12.29 0.95 29.44
C ASN A 164 -13.23 0.01 28.68
N GLU A 165 -13.53 0.35 27.43
CA GLU A 165 -14.14 -0.59 26.50
C GLU A 165 -13.18 -1.76 26.25
N TYR A 166 -13.74 -2.94 25.96
CA TYR A 166 -12.94 -4.13 25.66
C TYR A 166 -12.11 -3.97 24.38
N TYR A 167 -12.62 -3.23 23.42
CA TYR A 167 -11.97 -2.97 22.14
C TYR A 167 -12.06 -1.49 21.81
N ILE A 168 -10.91 -0.88 21.56
CA ILE A 168 -10.78 0.51 21.10
C ILE A 168 -10.21 0.45 19.68
N GLY A 169 -11.09 0.53 18.67
CA GLY A 169 -10.70 0.47 17.26
C GLY A 169 -10.21 1.83 16.74
N CYS A 170 -9.23 1.79 15.85
CA CYS A 170 -8.81 2.93 15.06
C CYS A 170 -8.92 2.55 13.58
N ASP A 171 -9.73 3.27 12.83
CA ASP A 171 -9.98 2.96 11.43
C ASP A 171 -8.81 3.37 10.55
N TYR A 172 -8.55 2.56 9.54
CA TYR A 172 -7.67 2.94 8.44
C TYR A 172 -8.38 3.89 7.47
N VAL A 173 -7.63 4.75 6.79
CA VAL A 173 -8.18 5.64 5.76
C VAL A 173 -7.52 5.36 4.42
N LYS A 174 -8.32 5.11 3.39
CA LYS A 174 -7.84 5.01 2.00
C LYS A 174 -7.38 6.39 1.53
N VAL A 175 -6.14 6.49 1.07
CA VAL A 175 -5.51 7.74 0.65
C VAL A 175 -5.15 7.67 -0.82
N THR A 176 -5.80 8.52 -1.59
CA THR A 176 -5.56 8.75 -3.01
C THR A 176 -5.23 10.22 -3.24
N LYS A 177 -5.00 10.62 -4.47
CA LYS A 177 -4.72 12.02 -4.82
C LYS A 177 -5.81 12.98 -4.33
N ASP A 178 -7.04 12.51 -4.15
CA ASP A 178 -8.18 13.36 -3.78
C ASP A 178 -8.09 13.87 -2.32
N ASN A 179 -7.48 13.10 -1.42
CA ASN A 179 -7.40 13.43 0.02
C ASN A 179 -5.97 13.43 0.58
N ALA A 180 -4.97 13.10 -0.22
CA ALA A 180 -3.58 12.99 0.23
C ALA A 180 -3.04 14.29 0.84
N GLN A 181 -3.42 15.46 0.28
CA GLN A 181 -2.97 16.75 0.81
C GLN A 181 -3.53 17.01 2.21
N GLU A 182 -4.80 16.67 2.46
CA GLU A 182 -5.42 16.81 3.78
C GLU A 182 -4.70 15.96 4.83
N ILE A 183 -4.43 14.69 4.49
CA ILE A 183 -3.70 13.78 5.38
C ILE A 183 -2.25 14.27 5.60
N LEU A 184 -1.59 14.73 4.54
CA LEU A 184 -0.23 15.29 4.63
C LEU A 184 -0.16 16.50 5.58
N ASP A 185 -1.13 17.39 5.51
CA ASP A 185 -1.19 18.57 6.39
C ASP A 185 -1.47 18.18 7.86
N MET A 186 -2.14 17.05 8.10
CA MET A 186 -2.42 16.51 9.42
C MET A 186 -1.19 15.83 10.07
N VAL A 187 -0.33 15.17 9.26
CA VAL A 187 0.82 14.39 9.76
C VAL A 187 2.12 15.19 9.83
N LYS A 188 2.17 16.42 9.27
CA LYS A 188 3.30 17.38 9.35
C LYS A 188 3.20 18.27 10.59
#